data_8bd4ddd458a868b9323a876dd86ef0cb
#
_entry.id   8bd4ddd458a868b9323a876dd86ef0cb
#
_cell.length_a   1.000
_cell.length_b   1.000
_cell.length_c   1.000
_cell.angle_alpha   90.00
_cell.angle_beta   90.00
_cell.angle_gamma   90.00
#
_symmetry.space_group_name_H-M   'P 1'
#
loop_
_entity.id
_entity.type
_entity.pdbx_description
1 polymer ?
#
loop_
_entity_poly.entity_id
_entity_poly.type
_entity_poly.pdbx_seq_one_letter_code
_entity_poly.pdbx_strand_id
1 'polypeptide(L)'
;MAIERVQPIELTDNDTGKTYTLEFNRDTVRRAERNGFSIDDCAKFPTLCYDLWYYAFLMHHEREIKRKRTDELLDSVGGITDAPDGLFERLGELYAQAYKTLDGDEKNGKVTVSF
;
A
#
# COMPACT_ATOMS: atom_id res chain seq x y z
N MET A 1 -25.23 -0.73 5.45
CA MET A 1 -24.23 -0.17 6.35
C MET A 1 -23.02 0.31 5.54
N ALA A 2 -22.68 1.57 5.68
CA ALA A 2 -21.52 2.11 4.95
C ALA A 2 -20.23 1.53 5.56
N ILE A 3 -19.37 0.97 4.69
CA ILE A 3 -18.05 0.53 5.12
C ILE A 3 -17.17 1.79 5.16
N GLU A 4 -16.64 2.07 6.32
CA GLU A 4 -15.77 3.23 6.47
C GLU A 4 -14.46 3.00 5.70
N ARG A 5 -14.21 3.89 4.74
CA ARG A 5 -13.01 3.79 3.93
C ARG A 5 -11.81 4.33 4.69
N VAL A 6 -10.71 3.58 4.68
CA VAL A 6 -9.45 4.05 5.23
C VAL A 6 -8.94 5.20 4.37
N GLN A 7 -8.57 6.30 4.99
CA GLN A 7 -8.07 7.48 4.27
C GLN A 7 -6.66 7.24 3.75
N PRO A 8 -6.39 7.62 2.49
CA PRO A 8 -5.03 7.55 1.94
C PRO A 8 -4.07 8.41 2.75
N ILE A 9 -2.78 8.10 2.62
CA ILE A 9 -1.72 8.91 3.22
C ILE A 9 -1.28 9.95 2.21
N GLU A 10 -1.23 11.21 2.63
CA GLU A 10 -0.68 12.29 1.81
C GLU A 10 0.74 12.59 2.27
N LEU A 11 1.67 12.58 1.34
CA LEU A 11 3.09 12.85 1.61
C LEU A 11 3.57 13.99 0.74
N THR A 12 4.22 14.99 1.35
CA THR A 12 4.83 16.08 0.60
C THR A 12 6.34 15.94 0.66
N ASP A 13 6.98 15.88 -0.52
CA ASP A 13 8.43 15.92 -0.64
C ASP A 13 8.85 17.39 -0.64
N ASN A 14 9.39 17.86 0.47
CA ASN A 14 9.74 19.27 0.63
C ASN A 14 10.89 19.72 -0.26
N ASP A 15 11.71 18.78 -0.76
CA ASP A 15 12.82 19.11 -1.65
C ASP A 15 12.32 19.46 -3.06
N THR A 16 11.26 18.82 -3.51
CA THR A 16 10.72 19.02 -4.86
C THR A 16 9.39 19.74 -4.88
N GLY A 17 8.70 19.83 -3.73
CA GLY A 17 7.35 20.37 -3.63
C GLY A 17 6.27 19.43 -4.12
N LYS A 18 6.62 18.21 -4.53
CA LYS A 18 5.65 17.22 -4.98
C LYS A 18 4.88 16.60 -3.82
N THR A 19 3.59 16.39 -4.04
CA THR A 19 2.74 15.67 -3.10
C THR A 19 2.38 14.32 -3.69
N TYR A 20 2.46 13.28 -2.87
CA TYR A 20 2.12 11.92 -3.26
C TYR A 20 0.96 11.41 -2.42
N THR A 21 0.08 10.65 -3.05
CA THR A 21 -1.01 9.96 -2.39
C THR A 21 -0.65 8.48 -2.30
N LEU A 22 -0.53 7.96 -1.09
CA LEU A 22 -0.17 6.57 -0.84
C LEU A 22 -1.45 5.78 -0.56
N GLU A 23 -1.67 4.78 -1.38
CA GLU A 23 -2.88 3.96 -1.31
C GLU A 23 -2.64 2.65 -2.04
N PHE A 24 -3.49 1.66 -1.80
CA PHE A 24 -3.42 0.39 -2.50
C PHE A 24 -4.73 0.13 -3.23
N ASN A 25 -4.63 -0.57 -4.36
CA ASN A 25 -5.77 -1.13 -5.05
C ASN A 25 -5.49 -2.62 -5.31
N ARG A 26 -6.46 -3.30 -5.89
CA ARG A 26 -6.33 -4.73 -6.19
C ARG A 26 -5.10 -5.03 -7.04
N ASP A 27 -4.82 -4.20 -8.03
CA ASP A 27 -3.68 -4.41 -8.93
C ASP A 27 -2.34 -4.24 -8.23
N THR A 28 -2.22 -3.26 -7.34
CA THR A 28 -0.96 -3.06 -6.60
C THR A 28 -0.73 -4.17 -5.60
N VAL A 29 -1.78 -4.68 -4.96
CA VAL A 29 -1.67 -5.84 -4.06
C VAL A 29 -1.21 -7.07 -4.84
N ARG A 30 -1.83 -7.36 -6.00
CA ARG A 30 -1.42 -8.49 -6.85
C ARG A 30 0.03 -8.37 -7.28
N ARG A 31 0.43 -7.17 -7.66
CA ARG A 31 1.80 -6.91 -8.10
C ARG A 31 2.80 -7.13 -6.99
N ALA A 32 2.49 -6.69 -5.78
CA ALA A 32 3.33 -6.90 -4.61
C ALA A 32 3.52 -8.39 -4.34
N GLU A 33 2.44 -9.15 -4.29
CA GLU A 33 2.50 -10.59 -4.03
C GLU A 33 3.22 -11.34 -5.14
N ARG A 34 3.01 -10.94 -6.39
CA ARG A 34 3.70 -11.55 -7.54
C ARG A 34 5.21 -11.38 -7.44
N ASN A 35 5.65 -10.31 -6.82
CA ASN A 35 7.07 -10.03 -6.59
C ASN A 35 7.59 -10.59 -5.27
N GLY A 36 6.80 -11.43 -4.60
CA GLY A 36 7.23 -12.12 -3.38
C GLY A 36 6.93 -11.40 -2.09
N PHE A 37 6.23 -10.27 -2.13
CA PHE A 37 5.87 -9.56 -0.93
C PHE A 37 4.74 -10.26 -0.17
N SER A 38 4.88 -10.36 1.16
CA SER A 38 3.82 -10.86 2.03
C SER A 38 3.62 -9.88 3.19
N ILE A 39 2.40 -9.38 3.33
CA ILE A 39 2.07 -8.44 4.42
C ILE A 39 2.25 -9.11 5.79
N ASP A 40 1.98 -10.41 5.89
CA ASP A 40 2.12 -11.14 7.15
C ASP A 40 3.57 -11.23 7.62
N ASP A 41 4.51 -11.15 6.70
CA ASP A 41 5.95 -11.24 7.02
C ASP A 41 6.53 -9.89 7.49
N CYS A 42 5.82 -8.80 7.35
CA CYS A 42 6.31 -7.48 7.76
C CYS A 42 6.64 -7.42 9.25
N ALA A 43 5.91 -8.14 10.08
CA ALA A 43 6.17 -8.20 11.52
C ALA A 43 7.46 -8.96 11.85
N LYS A 44 7.81 -9.95 11.02
CA LYS A 44 9.02 -10.77 11.22
C LYS A 44 10.25 -10.14 10.60
N PHE A 45 10.06 -9.47 9.47
CA PHE A 45 11.16 -8.89 8.70
C PHE A 45 10.89 -7.41 8.48
N PRO A 46 11.28 -6.55 9.43
CA PRO A 46 10.95 -5.11 9.35
C PRO A 46 11.39 -4.40 8.07
N THR A 47 12.42 -4.92 7.38
CA THR A 47 12.85 -4.33 6.11
C THR A 47 11.77 -4.41 5.03
N LEU A 48 10.79 -5.30 5.17
CA LEU A 48 9.65 -5.37 4.26
C LEU A 48 8.75 -4.15 4.35
N CYS A 49 8.89 -3.33 5.41
CA CYS A 49 8.18 -2.06 5.50
C CYS A 49 8.56 -1.12 4.36
N TYR A 50 9.81 -1.21 3.86
CA TYR A 50 10.25 -0.45 2.68
C TYR A 50 9.52 -0.92 1.43
N ASP A 51 9.25 -2.21 1.32
CA ASP A 51 8.47 -2.76 0.20
C ASP A 51 7.01 -2.30 0.28
N LEU A 52 6.41 -2.39 1.45
CA LEU A 52 5.04 -1.92 1.68
C LEU A 52 4.91 -0.44 1.31
N TRP A 53 5.84 0.37 1.75
CA TRP A 53 5.93 1.80 1.44
C TRP A 53 6.03 2.03 -0.08
N TYR A 54 6.94 1.33 -0.75
CA TYR A 54 7.12 1.45 -2.19
C TYR A 54 5.83 1.13 -2.96
N TYR A 55 5.21 -0.01 -2.65
CA TYR A 55 3.99 -0.41 -3.35
C TYR A 55 2.83 0.55 -3.12
N ALA A 56 2.84 1.27 -2.00
CA ALA A 56 1.81 2.28 -1.72
C ALA A 56 1.85 3.47 -2.67
N PHE A 57 3.00 3.74 -3.29
CA PHE A 57 3.13 4.82 -4.30
C PHE A 57 2.59 4.40 -5.66
N LEU A 58 2.54 3.13 -5.97
CA LEU A 58 2.34 2.66 -7.35
C LEU A 58 0.94 2.90 -7.90
N MET A 59 -0.07 2.91 -7.05
CA MET A 59 -1.43 3.13 -7.51
C MET A 59 -1.59 4.46 -8.25
N HIS A 60 -1.00 5.52 -7.73
CA HIS A 60 -1.14 6.87 -8.28
C HIS A 60 0.10 7.43 -8.97
N HIS A 61 1.29 6.89 -8.66
CA HIS A 61 2.55 7.53 -9.04
C HIS A 61 3.57 6.58 -9.66
N GLU A 62 3.13 5.46 -10.26
CA GLU A 62 4.01 4.43 -10.80
C GLU A 62 5.10 4.98 -11.72
N ARG A 63 4.76 5.95 -12.58
CA ARG A 63 5.70 6.51 -13.56
C ARG A 63 6.45 7.75 -13.07
N GLU A 64 6.07 8.24 -11.89
CA GLU A 64 6.62 9.49 -11.36
C GLU A 64 7.76 9.27 -10.39
N ILE A 65 7.86 8.07 -9.78
CA ILE A 65 8.82 7.82 -8.71
C ILE A 65 9.43 6.44 -8.86
N LYS A 66 10.72 6.32 -8.52
CA LYS A 66 11.44 5.05 -8.55
C LYS A 66 11.70 4.54 -7.14
N ARG A 67 12.00 3.25 -7.02
CA ARG A 67 12.26 2.59 -5.74
C ARG A 67 13.30 3.33 -4.89
N LYS A 68 14.39 3.77 -5.52
CA LYS A 68 15.45 4.48 -4.81
C LYS A 68 14.90 5.72 -4.09
N ARG A 69 14.05 6.49 -4.77
CA ARG A 69 13.48 7.70 -4.17
C ARG A 69 12.48 7.38 -3.08
N THR A 70 11.68 6.33 -3.24
CA THR A 70 10.75 5.94 -2.18
C THR A 70 11.50 5.53 -0.92
N ASP A 71 12.62 4.81 -1.06
CA ASP A 71 13.45 4.44 0.08
C ASP A 71 14.04 5.67 0.76
N GLU A 72 14.53 6.65 -0.02
CA GLU A 72 15.04 7.90 0.51
C GLU A 72 14.00 8.69 1.29
N LEU A 73 12.76 8.70 0.78
CA LEU A 73 11.65 9.38 1.45
C LEU A 73 11.29 8.71 2.76
N LEU A 74 11.29 7.38 2.82
CA LEU A 74 11.03 6.69 4.07
C LEU A 74 12.15 6.95 5.09
N ASP A 75 13.40 6.94 4.65
CA ASP A 75 14.52 7.30 5.52
C ASP A 75 14.34 8.70 6.08
N SER A 76 13.86 9.62 5.24
CA SER A 76 13.67 11.02 5.64
C SER A 76 12.59 11.23 6.69
N VAL A 77 11.57 10.35 6.73
CA VAL A 77 10.52 10.45 7.75
C VAL A 77 10.81 9.60 8.99
N GLY A 78 11.99 8.99 9.07
CA GLY A 78 12.43 8.28 10.26
C GLY A 78 12.71 6.78 10.06
N GLY A 79 12.50 6.26 8.86
CA GLY A 79 12.74 4.85 8.56
C GLY A 79 11.80 3.94 9.35
N ILE A 80 12.32 2.79 9.76
CA ILE A 80 11.55 1.81 10.51
C ILE A 80 11.41 2.22 11.98
N THR A 81 12.45 2.84 12.54
CA THR A 81 12.54 3.10 13.98
C THR A 81 11.82 4.37 14.41
N ASP A 82 11.96 5.45 13.65
CA ASP A 82 11.52 6.78 14.05
C ASP A 82 10.40 7.35 13.19
N ALA A 83 9.75 6.53 12.36
CA ALA A 83 8.62 6.98 11.54
C ALA A 83 7.49 7.51 12.43
N PRO A 84 6.66 8.45 11.90
CA PRO A 84 5.52 8.96 12.64
C PRO A 84 4.63 7.83 13.17
N ASP A 85 4.12 8.00 14.39
CA ASP A 85 3.23 7.02 14.99
C ASP A 85 2.03 6.73 14.10
N GLY A 86 1.75 5.46 13.89
CA GLY A 86 0.62 5.03 13.08
C GLY A 86 0.86 4.97 11.58
N LEU A 87 2.05 5.36 11.09
CA LEU A 87 2.33 5.31 9.65
C LEU A 87 2.21 3.90 9.08
N PHE A 88 2.95 2.95 9.65
CA PHE A 88 2.91 1.57 9.14
C PHE A 88 1.59 0.89 9.44
N GLU A 89 0.94 1.26 10.53
CA GLU A 89 -0.40 0.80 10.84
C GLU A 89 -1.39 1.23 9.76
N ARG A 90 -1.34 2.50 9.35
CA ARG A 90 -2.20 3.01 8.28
C ARG A 90 -1.90 2.33 6.94
N LEU A 91 -0.62 2.12 6.62
CA LEU A 91 -0.23 1.38 5.42
C LEU A 91 -0.80 -0.03 5.42
N GLY A 92 -0.73 -0.71 6.56
CA GLY A 92 -1.32 -2.04 6.72
C GLY A 92 -2.83 -2.05 6.54
N GLU A 93 -3.51 -1.06 7.09
CA GLU A 93 -4.96 -0.91 6.93
C GLU A 93 -5.35 -0.65 5.47
N LEU A 94 -4.59 0.19 4.78
CA LEU A 94 -4.82 0.47 3.36
C LEU A 94 -4.62 -0.78 2.50
N TYR A 95 -3.57 -1.56 2.81
CA TYR A 95 -3.31 -2.83 2.14
C TYR A 95 -4.47 -3.82 2.37
N ALA A 96 -4.89 -3.97 3.63
CA ALA A 96 -5.99 -4.87 3.99
C ALA A 96 -7.30 -4.46 3.32
N GLN A 97 -7.58 -3.17 3.22
CA GLN A 97 -8.76 -2.66 2.54
C GLN A 97 -8.79 -3.07 1.07
N ALA A 98 -7.65 -2.92 0.39
CA ALA A 98 -7.52 -3.31 -1.01
C ALA A 98 -7.62 -4.83 -1.16
N TYR A 99 -7.01 -5.58 -0.25
CA TYR A 99 -7.04 -7.04 -0.27
C TYR A 99 -8.47 -7.58 -0.14
N LYS A 100 -9.31 -6.96 0.66
CA LYS A 100 -10.70 -7.37 0.84
C LYS A 100 -11.49 -7.37 -0.47
N THR A 101 -11.09 -6.56 -1.45
CA THR A 101 -11.77 -6.55 -2.75
C THR A 101 -11.59 -7.87 -3.50
N LEU A 102 -10.60 -8.68 -3.11
CA LEU A 102 -10.35 -9.99 -3.71
C LEU A 102 -11.31 -11.07 -3.19
N ASP A 103 -12.05 -10.78 -2.12
CA ASP A 103 -13.05 -11.71 -1.60
C ASP A 103 -14.29 -11.78 -2.52
N GLY A 104 -14.34 -10.88 -3.49
CA GLY A 104 -15.43 -10.86 -4.46
C GLY A 104 -16.68 -10.14 -3.95
N ASP A 105 -17.59 -9.93 -4.87
CA ASP A 105 -18.89 -9.34 -4.55
C ASP A 105 -19.88 -10.41 -4.12
N GLU A 106 -20.98 -9.98 -3.52
CA GLU A 106 -22.11 -10.87 -3.24
C GLU A 106 -22.57 -11.51 -4.55
N LYS A 107 -22.95 -12.79 -4.46
CA LYS A 107 -23.44 -13.54 -5.60
C LYS A 107 -24.72 -12.89 -6.13
N ASN A 108 -24.67 -12.37 -7.34
CA ASN A 108 -25.78 -11.60 -7.92
C ASN A 108 -26.43 -12.26 -9.14
N GLY A 109 -26.01 -13.48 -9.50
CA GLY A 109 -26.59 -14.21 -10.62
C GLY A 109 -26.15 -13.79 -12.00
N LYS A 110 -25.24 -12.82 -12.12
CA LYS A 110 -24.72 -12.36 -13.42
C LYS A 110 -23.78 -13.37 -14.08
N VAL A 111 -23.10 -14.18 -13.28
CA VAL A 111 -22.19 -15.20 -13.75
C VAL A 111 -22.51 -16.51 -13.03
N THR A 112 -22.61 -17.57 -13.80
CA THR A 112 -22.82 -18.90 -13.25
C THR A 112 -21.63 -19.77 -13.62
N VAL A 113 -21.06 -20.46 -12.61
CA VAL A 113 -19.97 -21.40 -12.85
C VAL A 113 -20.52 -22.82 -12.75
N SER A 114 -20.17 -23.64 -13.75
CA SER A 114 -20.55 -25.06 -13.78
C SER A 114 -19.28 -25.89 -13.98
N PHE A 115 -19.16 -26.93 -13.18
CA PHE A 115 -17.97 -27.80 -13.22
C PHE A 115 -18.24 -29.07 -14.02
#